data_dda91b235f7169e73bf95da6054ddc4a
#
_entry.id   dda91b235f7169e73bf95da6054ddc4a
#
_cell.length_a   1.000
_cell.length_b   1.000
_cell.length_c   1.000
_cell.angle_alpha   90.00
_cell.angle_beta   90.00
_cell.angle_gamma   90.00
#
_symmetry.space_group_name_H-M   'P 1'
#
loop_
_entity.id
_entity.type
_entity.pdbx_description
1 polymer ?
#
loop_
_entity_poly.entity_id
_entity_poly.type
_entity_poly.pdbx_seq_one_letter_code
_entity_poly.pdbx_strand_id
1 'polypeptide(L)'
;MLSQEDNELLTRVGPGTPMGTLMRRFWMPVLLSKEIAEPDCPPVRVRLLGEPLIAFRDTNGRVGVVDEHCPHRRSSLFFGRNEECGIRCIYHGWKFDVNGNCLDMPSEPADSNYKTKVRLTAYPTHEAAGVIFAYMGPPELQGEPPRFEWRGLPAQQQYASRWIQDCNYAQCVEGEIDSAHVSFLHSLVNKRDDNKAALAGAYFAGDRAPKWKVVDTDYGMVLGARRRTEEGRYYWRMNQWYFPFYTMIAPVPGEARSFRMWVPSDNTHCSIICVSYRMDQPVSAAEVNAWQKGLNSHAAVVPGTLRPVANSGNDYLIDREMQRTESYSGIVGVRAQDAAMVESAGPIVDRSLEHLGTSDTAVIRMRRLLLRAARDLQQGIEPKAATNGGLYAVRSHSTVIDEDGDFDTYPDIMAAMRV
;
A
#
# COMPACT_ATOMS: atom_id res chain seq x y z
N MET A 1 -6.13 -23.35 -5.71
CA MET A 1 -7.05 -22.68 -6.68
C MET A 1 -8.21 -22.05 -5.90
N LEU A 2 -8.63 -20.85 -6.25
CA LEU A 2 -9.89 -20.29 -5.79
C LEU A 2 -11.02 -20.67 -6.74
N SER A 3 -12.27 -20.72 -6.25
CA SER A 3 -13.43 -20.68 -7.13
C SER A 3 -13.54 -19.33 -7.83
N GLN A 4 -14.28 -19.26 -8.94
CA GLN A 4 -14.55 -17.97 -9.59
C GLN A 4 -15.30 -17.02 -8.64
N GLU A 5 -16.25 -17.53 -7.85
CA GLU A 5 -16.97 -16.75 -6.84
C GLU A 5 -16.02 -16.15 -5.79
N ASP A 6 -15.06 -16.94 -5.27
CA ASP A 6 -14.06 -16.44 -4.33
C ASP A 6 -13.11 -15.44 -4.97
N ASN A 7 -12.76 -15.62 -6.23
CA ASN A 7 -11.95 -14.65 -6.96
C ASN A 7 -12.68 -13.32 -7.14
N GLU A 8 -13.95 -13.34 -7.53
CA GLU A 8 -14.79 -12.14 -7.59
C GLU A 8 -14.95 -11.49 -6.19
N LEU A 9 -15.23 -12.26 -5.16
CA LEU A 9 -15.35 -11.76 -3.78
C LEU A 9 -14.04 -11.07 -3.32
N LEU A 10 -12.88 -11.63 -3.64
CA LEU A 10 -11.57 -11.08 -3.28
C LEU A 10 -11.25 -9.79 -4.03
N THR A 11 -11.61 -9.71 -5.32
CA THR A 11 -11.05 -8.70 -6.24
C THR A 11 -11.97 -7.52 -6.52
N ARG A 12 -13.29 -7.64 -6.27
CA ARG A 12 -14.25 -6.55 -6.47
C ARG A 12 -14.31 -5.66 -5.24
N VAL A 13 -13.85 -4.42 -5.38
CA VAL A 13 -13.67 -3.47 -4.27
C VAL A 13 -14.56 -2.22 -4.37
N GLY A 14 -15.36 -2.11 -5.42
CA GLY A 14 -16.24 -0.96 -5.64
C GLY A 14 -17.36 -0.82 -4.59
N PRO A 15 -18.12 0.28 -4.64
CA PRO A 15 -19.25 0.49 -3.75
C PRO A 15 -20.26 -0.67 -3.79
N GLY A 16 -20.72 -1.13 -2.62
CA GLY A 16 -21.70 -2.21 -2.50
C GLY A 16 -21.13 -3.63 -2.62
N THR A 17 -19.85 -3.80 -2.97
CA THR A 17 -19.22 -5.13 -2.97
C THR A 17 -18.81 -5.52 -1.54
N PRO A 18 -18.81 -6.83 -1.20
CA PRO A 18 -18.44 -7.27 0.16
C PRO A 18 -17.01 -6.88 0.53
N MET A 19 -16.03 -7.08 -0.36
CA MET A 19 -14.64 -6.68 -0.12
C MET A 19 -14.49 -5.16 -0.02
N GLY A 20 -15.17 -4.39 -0.89
CA GLY A 20 -15.20 -2.93 -0.80
C GLY A 20 -15.80 -2.45 0.53
N THR A 21 -16.85 -3.11 1.00
CA THR A 21 -17.46 -2.82 2.31
C THR A 21 -16.50 -3.13 3.46
N LEU A 22 -15.77 -4.25 3.39
CA LEU A 22 -14.72 -4.59 4.36
C LEU A 22 -13.62 -3.53 4.39
N MET A 23 -13.08 -3.13 3.24
CA MET A 23 -11.98 -2.17 3.17
C MET A 23 -12.36 -0.79 3.70
N ARG A 24 -13.60 -0.36 3.53
CA ARG A 24 -14.12 0.90 4.08
C ARG A 24 -14.13 0.95 5.61
N ARG A 25 -14.02 -0.18 6.29
CA ARG A 25 -13.86 -0.24 7.75
C ARG A 25 -12.50 0.24 8.23
N PHE A 26 -11.53 0.36 7.32
CA PHE A 26 -10.16 0.77 7.64
C PHE A 26 -9.88 2.19 7.16
N TRP A 27 -8.94 2.84 7.81
CA TRP A 27 -8.36 4.08 7.30
C TRP A 27 -7.61 3.81 6.01
N MET A 28 -8.05 4.43 4.93
CA MET A 28 -7.51 4.24 3.58
C MET A 28 -6.46 5.29 3.26
N PRO A 29 -5.21 4.94 2.93
CA PRO A 29 -4.25 5.89 2.41
C PRO A 29 -4.74 6.48 1.09
N VAL A 30 -4.64 7.80 0.91
CA VAL A 30 -5.20 8.50 -0.26
C VAL A 30 -4.09 9.05 -1.14
N LEU A 31 -3.21 9.87 -0.56
CA LEU A 31 -2.13 10.56 -1.26
C LEU A 31 -1.04 11.00 -0.27
N LEU A 32 0.07 11.51 -0.79
CA LEU A 32 1.11 12.11 0.04
C LEU A 32 0.81 13.58 0.33
N SER A 33 1.09 14.03 1.54
CA SER A 33 0.89 15.43 1.96
C SER A 33 1.53 16.45 1.01
N LYS A 34 2.69 16.10 0.43
CA LYS A 34 3.40 16.96 -0.53
C LYS A 34 2.66 17.20 -1.85
N GLU A 35 1.64 16.39 -2.16
CA GLU A 35 0.83 16.57 -3.37
C GLU A 35 -0.19 17.70 -3.24
N ILE A 36 -0.52 18.06 -1.97
CA ILE A 36 -1.35 19.21 -1.61
C ILE A 36 -0.68 19.95 -0.44
N ALA A 37 0.58 20.38 -0.63
CA ALA A 37 1.43 20.88 0.46
C ALA A 37 0.95 22.21 1.05
N GLU A 38 0.49 23.13 0.19
CA GLU A 38 0.17 24.51 0.58
C GLU A 38 -1.34 24.72 0.72
N PRO A 39 -1.78 25.57 1.66
CA PRO A 39 -3.16 26.06 1.67
C PRO A 39 -3.58 26.64 0.32
N ASP A 40 -4.83 26.41 -0.06
CA ASP A 40 -5.42 26.88 -1.31
C ASP A 40 -4.71 26.40 -2.59
N CYS A 41 -3.83 25.38 -2.51
CA CYS A 41 -3.24 24.75 -3.67
C CYS A 41 -4.31 24.10 -4.59
N PRO A 42 -4.00 23.85 -5.87
CA PRO A 42 -4.91 23.19 -6.77
C PRO A 42 -5.36 21.82 -6.22
N PRO A 43 -6.64 21.43 -6.37
CA PRO A 43 -7.12 20.13 -5.96
C PRO A 43 -6.50 19.02 -6.80
N VAL A 44 -6.32 17.84 -6.20
CA VAL A 44 -5.76 16.64 -6.84
C VAL A 44 -6.86 15.59 -6.99
N ARG A 45 -6.96 14.98 -8.18
CA ARG A 45 -7.81 13.80 -8.37
C ARG A 45 -7.22 12.59 -7.70
N VAL A 46 -8.09 11.86 -7.00
CA VAL A 46 -7.78 10.57 -6.43
C VAL A 46 -8.91 9.60 -6.74
N ARG A 47 -8.57 8.31 -6.89
CA ARG A 47 -9.58 7.25 -7.02
C ARG A 47 -9.36 6.27 -5.90
N LEU A 48 -10.43 5.94 -5.19
CA LEU A 48 -10.35 5.06 -4.02
C LEU A 48 -11.56 4.14 -3.99
N LEU A 49 -11.33 2.83 -3.98
CA LEU A 49 -12.39 1.81 -4.02
C LEU A 49 -13.43 2.05 -5.14
N GLY A 50 -12.97 2.49 -6.32
CA GLY A 50 -13.81 2.79 -7.47
C GLY A 50 -14.47 4.17 -7.46
N GLU A 51 -14.40 4.92 -6.36
CA GLU A 51 -14.98 6.26 -6.27
C GLU A 51 -14.02 7.33 -6.81
N PRO A 52 -14.49 8.20 -7.72
CA PRO A 52 -13.76 9.37 -8.14
C PRO A 52 -13.88 10.46 -7.06
N LEU A 53 -12.74 10.88 -6.52
CA LEU A 53 -12.64 11.86 -5.44
C LEU A 53 -11.69 13.00 -5.84
N ILE A 54 -11.77 14.10 -5.12
CA ILE A 54 -10.72 15.12 -5.09
C ILE A 54 -10.20 15.28 -3.67
N ALA A 55 -8.91 15.54 -3.55
CA ALA A 55 -8.27 15.98 -2.33
C ALA A 55 -7.80 17.44 -2.48
N PHE A 56 -7.96 18.23 -1.43
CA PHE A 56 -7.51 19.63 -1.39
C PHE A 56 -7.12 20.03 0.04
N ARG A 57 -6.32 21.07 0.17
CA ARG A 57 -5.98 21.67 1.45
C ARG A 57 -6.59 23.08 1.46
N ASP A 58 -7.52 23.31 2.39
CA ASP A 58 -8.21 24.59 2.47
C ASP A 58 -7.32 25.72 3.01
N THR A 59 -7.82 26.95 3.01
CA THR A 59 -7.14 28.15 3.50
C THR A 59 -6.61 28.03 4.93
N ASN A 60 -7.26 27.23 5.78
CA ASN A 60 -6.84 26.96 7.16
C ASN A 60 -5.90 25.77 7.29
N GLY A 61 -5.42 25.20 6.19
CA GLY A 61 -4.53 24.04 6.18
C GLY A 61 -5.23 22.70 6.44
N ARG A 62 -6.57 22.65 6.53
CA ARG A 62 -7.33 21.41 6.72
C ARG A 62 -7.43 20.64 5.41
N VAL A 63 -7.33 19.34 5.49
CA VAL A 63 -7.46 18.45 4.33
C VAL A 63 -8.90 18.04 4.12
N GLY A 64 -9.41 18.19 2.90
CA GLY A 64 -10.67 17.63 2.44
C GLY A 64 -10.45 16.52 1.42
N VAL A 65 -11.17 15.40 1.59
CA VAL A 65 -11.32 14.33 0.58
C VAL A 65 -12.80 14.17 0.31
N VAL A 66 -13.24 14.58 -0.89
CA VAL A 66 -14.66 14.71 -1.21
C VAL A 66 -14.98 14.12 -2.59
N ASP A 67 -16.28 13.85 -2.87
CA ASP A 67 -16.74 13.43 -4.22
C ASP A 67 -16.22 14.44 -5.25
N GLU A 68 -15.67 13.94 -6.34
CA GLU A 68 -15.20 14.77 -7.44
C GLU A 68 -16.33 15.63 -8.05
N HIS A 69 -17.57 15.19 -7.98
CA HIS A 69 -18.67 15.77 -8.72
C HIS A 69 -19.58 16.65 -7.87
N CYS A 70 -19.64 17.94 -8.22
CA CYS A 70 -20.56 18.90 -7.61
C CYS A 70 -22.01 18.37 -7.62
N PRO A 71 -22.72 18.34 -6.48
CA PRO A 71 -24.08 17.79 -6.38
C PRO A 71 -25.13 18.56 -7.20
N HIS A 72 -24.80 19.78 -7.65
CA HIS A 72 -25.74 20.57 -8.47
C HIS A 72 -26.02 19.90 -9.83
N ARG A 73 -24.98 19.73 -10.67
CA ARG A 73 -25.11 19.16 -12.03
C ARG A 73 -23.93 18.27 -12.42
N ARG A 74 -23.29 17.65 -11.45
CA ARG A 74 -22.22 16.66 -11.61
C ARG A 74 -20.96 17.16 -12.35
N SER A 75 -20.69 18.47 -12.39
CA SER A 75 -19.41 19.00 -12.91
C SER A 75 -18.28 18.62 -11.96
N SER A 76 -17.10 18.31 -12.51
CA SER A 76 -15.93 17.97 -11.73
C SER A 76 -15.39 19.16 -10.93
N LEU A 77 -15.26 19.01 -9.63
CA LEU A 77 -14.68 19.99 -8.72
C LEU A 77 -13.14 20.05 -8.83
N PHE A 78 -12.53 19.17 -9.62
CA PHE A 78 -11.13 19.28 -9.98
C PHE A 78 -10.81 20.61 -10.69
N PHE A 79 -11.76 21.12 -11.46
CA PHE A 79 -11.66 22.44 -12.09
C PHE A 79 -12.05 23.57 -11.14
N GLY A 80 -12.45 23.23 -9.91
CA GLY A 80 -12.92 24.18 -8.91
C GLY A 80 -11.81 25.10 -8.40
N ARG A 81 -12.22 26.18 -7.74
CA ARG A 81 -11.33 27.10 -7.05
C ARG A 81 -11.26 26.70 -5.58
N ASN A 82 -10.07 26.38 -5.12
CA ASN A 82 -9.79 26.16 -3.70
C ASN A 82 -9.50 27.53 -3.08
N GLU A 83 -10.45 28.07 -2.32
CA GLU A 83 -10.37 29.42 -1.78
C GLU A 83 -11.31 29.61 -0.58
N GLU A 84 -10.95 30.49 0.35
CA GLU A 84 -11.81 30.88 1.46
C GLU A 84 -12.43 29.69 2.20
N CYS A 85 -11.57 28.75 2.62
CA CYS A 85 -11.92 27.56 3.39
C CYS A 85 -12.80 26.53 2.67
N GLY A 86 -12.76 26.46 1.33
CA GLY A 86 -13.54 25.46 0.60
C GLY A 86 -13.25 25.39 -0.87
N ILE A 87 -13.81 24.35 -1.50
CA ILE A 87 -13.74 24.13 -2.95
C ILE A 87 -15.00 24.70 -3.63
N ARG A 88 -14.80 25.66 -4.54
CA ARG A 88 -15.87 26.33 -5.27
C ARG A 88 -16.00 25.76 -6.68
N CYS A 89 -17.17 25.27 -7.03
CA CYS A 89 -17.50 24.87 -8.39
C CYS A 89 -17.53 26.08 -9.32
N ILE A 90 -16.74 26.05 -10.39
CA ILE A 90 -16.67 27.18 -11.34
C ILE A 90 -17.90 27.29 -12.25
N TYR A 91 -18.77 26.26 -12.26
CA TYR A 91 -19.94 26.29 -13.15
C TYR A 91 -21.06 27.23 -12.64
N HIS A 92 -21.42 27.15 -11.33
CA HIS A 92 -22.45 28.01 -10.74
C HIS A 92 -22.07 28.56 -9.36
N GLY A 93 -20.81 28.49 -8.96
CA GLY A 93 -20.29 29.11 -7.75
C GLY A 93 -20.59 28.37 -6.44
N TRP A 94 -21.24 27.18 -6.43
CA TRP A 94 -21.50 26.44 -5.22
C TRP A 94 -20.18 26.06 -4.54
N LYS A 95 -20.06 26.38 -3.24
CA LYS A 95 -18.82 26.14 -2.48
C LYS A 95 -19.05 25.17 -1.33
N PHE A 96 -18.12 24.24 -1.14
CA PHE A 96 -18.19 23.20 -0.12
C PHE A 96 -16.93 23.21 0.75
N ASP A 97 -17.10 23.04 2.06
CA ASP A 97 -15.98 22.86 2.99
C ASP A 97 -15.39 21.43 2.95
N VAL A 98 -14.35 21.20 3.76
CA VAL A 98 -13.68 19.90 3.87
C VAL A 98 -14.59 18.79 4.41
N ASN A 99 -15.70 19.13 5.05
CA ASN A 99 -16.70 18.20 5.58
C ASN A 99 -17.89 18.03 4.63
N GLY A 100 -17.88 18.66 3.46
CA GLY A 100 -18.95 18.61 2.47
C GLY A 100 -20.14 19.51 2.76
N ASN A 101 -20.06 20.41 3.75
CA ASN A 101 -21.12 21.38 3.97
C ASN A 101 -21.11 22.42 2.86
N CYS A 102 -22.29 22.78 2.35
CA CYS A 102 -22.41 23.86 1.38
C CYS A 102 -22.29 25.21 2.10
N LEU A 103 -21.24 25.94 1.79
CA LEU A 103 -20.95 27.25 2.39
C LEU A 103 -21.64 28.40 1.65
N ASP A 104 -21.75 28.30 0.31
CA ASP A 104 -22.23 29.36 -0.54
C ASP A 104 -22.91 28.83 -1.81
N MET A 105 -23.99 29.51 -2.22
CA MET A 105 -24.76 29.25 -3.44
C MET A 105 -25.11 30.59 -4.13
N PRO A 106 -24.15 31.28 -4.75
CA PRO A 106 -24.38 32.63 -5.29
C PRO A 106 -25.35 32.67 -6.48
N SER A 107 -25.66 31.53 -7.07
CA SER A 107 -26.66 31.40 -8.14
C SER A 107 -28.10 31.23 -7.61
N GLU A 108 -28.31 31.14 -6.30
CA GLU A 108 -29.61 31.07 -5.67
C GLU A 108 -30.04 32.48 -5.18
N PRO A 109 -31.37 32.73 -5.07
CA PRO A 109 -31.86 33.98 -4.45
C PRO A 109 -31.31 34.17 -3.03
N ALA A 110 -31.09 35.43 -2.62
CA ALA A 110 -30.44 35.72 -1.32
C ALA A 110 -31.25 35.24 -0.10
N ASP A 111 -32.54 35.10 -0.22
CA ASP A 111 -33.46 34.57 0.80
C ASP A 111 -33.59 33.04 0.76
N SER A 112 -32.93 32.36 -0.16
CA SER A 112 -32.95 30.92 -0.28
C SER A 112 -32.18 30.25 0.88
N ASN A 113 -32.80 29.28 1.53
CA ASN A 113 -32.15 28.41 2.51
C ASN A 113 -31.67 27.07 1.90
N TYR A 114 -31.62 26.97 0.59
CA TYR A 114 -31.35 25.70 -0.10
C TYR A 114 -29.95 25.15 0.21
N LYS A 115 -28.96 26.02 0.46
CA LYS A 115 -27.60 25.58 0.86
C LYS A 115 -27.54 24.71 2.10
N THR A 116 -28.50 24.86 3.03
CA THR A 116 -28.56 24.04 4.24
C THR A 116 -29.08 22.62 4.00
N LYS A 117 -29.65 22.37 2.82
CA LYS A 117 -30.25 21.10 2.40
C LYS A 117 -29.34 20.29 1.49
N VAL A 118 -28.23 20.86 1.05
CA VAL A 118 -27.29 20.22 0.12
C VAL A 118 -25.98 19.90 0.83
N ARG A 119 -25.50 18.70 0.64
CA ARG A 119 -24.17 18.27 1.09
C ARG A 119 -23.43 17.58 -0.04
N LEU A 120 -22.13 17.78 -0.07
CA LEU A 120 -21.19 17.00 -0.87
C LEU A 120 -20.73 15.80 -0.04
N THR A 121 -20.61 14.62 -0.62
CA THR A 121 -20.00 13.48 0.06
C THR A 121 -18.55 13.83 0.42
N ALA A 122 -18.20 13.69 1.69
CA ALA A 122 -16.88 13.97 2.23
C ALA A 122 -16.49 12.89 3.24
N TYR A 123 -15.22 12.58 3.31
CA TYR A 123 -14.68 11.54 4.17
C TYR A 123 -13.79 12.16 5.24
N PRO A 124 -13.89 11.72 6.52
CA PRO A 124 -12.96 12.13 7.58
C PRO A 124 -11.53 11.83 7.16
N THR A 125 -10.64 12.79 7.42
CA THR A 125 -9.22 12.68 7.05
C THR A 125 -8.32 12.64 8.27
N HIS A 126 -7.20 11.97 8.13
CA HIS A 126 -6.12 11.93 9.11
C HIS A 126 -4.78 12.07 8.37
N GLU A 127 -3.96 13.01 8.78
CA GLU A 127 -2.63 13.24 8.21
C GLU A 127 -1.56 12.82 9.21
N ALA A 128 -0.65 11.94 8.79
CA ALA A 128 0.45 11.47 9.62
C ALA A 128 1.69 11.16 8.79
N ALA A 129 2.83 11.71 9.21
CA ALA A 129 4.15 11.45 8.63
C ALA A 129 4.17 11.56 7.09
N GLY A 130 3.53 12.60 6.55
CA GLY A 130 3.50 12.88 5.12
C GLY A 130 2.53 12.03 4.29
N VAL A 131 1.65 11.24 4.93
CA VAL A 131 0.59 10.47 4.28
C VAL A 131 -0.78 10.95 4.78
N ILE A 132 -1.70 11.15 3.85
CA ILE A 132 -3.09 11.49 4.12
C ILE A 132 -3.95 10.24 3.99
N PHE A 133 -4.75 9.97 5.01
CA PHE A 133 -5.71 8.88 5.10
C PHE A 133 -7.13 9.43 5.09
N ALA A 134 -8.08 8.64 4.57
CA ALA A 134 -9.51 8.90 4.66
C ALA A 134 -10.23 7.68 5.26
N TYR A 135 -11.27 7.91 6.04
CA TYR A 135 -12.16 6.87 6.50
C TYR A 135 -13.45 6.89 5.69
N MET A 136 -13.73 5.77 4.98
CA MET A 136 -14.87 5.69 4.06
C MET A 136 -16.03 4.83 4.60
N GLY A 137 -15.93 4.36 5.83
CA GLY A 137 -16.95 3.55 6.50
C GLY A 137 -18.04 4.37 7.19
N PRO A 138 -19.00 3.70 7.86
CA PRO A 138 -20.00 4.36 8.68
C PRO A 138 -19.33 5.18 9.80
N PRO A 139 -19.75 6.44 10.03
CA PRO A 139 -19.08 7.31 11.02
C PRO A 139 -19.06 6.73 12.44
N GLU A 140 -20.09 6.00 12.84
CA GLU A 140 -20.22 5.37 14.15
C GLU A 140 -19.26 4.19 14.37
N LEU A 141 -18.67 3.67 13.29
CA LEU A 141 -17.68 2.57 13.31
C LEU A 141 -16.25 3.05 13.07
N GLN A 142 -16.05 4.38 13.02
CA GLN A 142 -14.73 4.95 12.80
C GLN A 142 -13.80 4.61 13.96
N GLY A 143 -12.84 3.72 13.72
CA GLY A 143 -11.81 3.35 14.67
C GLY A 143 -10.62 4.33 14.72
N GLU A 144 -9.69 4.04 15.63
CA GLU A 144 -8.44 4.79 15.69
C GLU A 144 -7.60 4.61 14.41
N PRO A 145 -6.92 5.66 13.93
CA PRO A 145 -5.95 5.53 12.85
C PRO A 145 -4.82 4.57 13.23
N PRO A 146 -4.32 3.74 12.27
CA PRO A 146 -3.31 2.73 12.55
C PRO A 146 -2.00 3.36 13.07
N ARG A 147 -1.41 2.76 14.12
CA ARG A 147 -0.19 3.25 14.77
C ARG A 147 1.05 2.56 14.18
N PHE A 148 1.34 2.82 12.91
CA PHE A 148 2.56 2.31 12.28
C PHE A 148 3.82 2.90 12.91
N GLU A 149 4.91 2.11 12.98
CA GLU A 149 6.19 2.49 13.58
C GLU A 149 6.74 3.83 13.05
N TRP A 150 6.66 4.05 11.75
CA TRP A 150 7.23 5.23 11.08
C TRP A 150 6.46 6.55 11.34
N ARG A 151 5.23 6.50 11.85
CA ARG A 151 4.38 7.69 12.04
C ARG A 151 4.96 8.76 12.98
N GLY A 152 5.76 8.33 13.96
CA GLY A 152 6.38 9.23 14.94
C GLY A 152 7.77 9.74 14.55
N LEU A 153 8.29 9.33 13.41
CA LEU A 153 9.66 9.69 13.01
C LEU A 153 9.74 11.09 12.42
N PRO A 154 10.86 11.79 12.64
CA PRO A 154 11.17 13.05 11.98
C PRO A 154 11.19 12.93 10.46
N ALA A 155 10.81 13.99 9.74
CA ALA A 155 10.73 13.97 8.28
C ALA A 155 12.05 13.58 7.58
N GLN A 156 13.21 13.96 8.15
CA GLN A 156 14.53 13.61 7.61
C GLN A 156 14.88 12.12 7.77
N GLN A 157 14.16 11.37 8.59
CA GLN A 157 14.36 9.93 8.78
C GLN A 157 13.51 9.08 7.84
N GLN A 158 12.73 9.70 6.95
CA GLN A 158 11.81 8.98 6.07
C GLN A 158 11.77 9.58 4.66
N TYR A 159 11.42 8.71 3.72
CA TYR A 159 11.14 9.08 2.34
C TYR A 159 9.87 8.35 1.88
N ALA A 160 8.94 9.10 1.32
CA ALA A 160 7.69 8.54 0.79
C ALA A 160 7.52 8.83 -0.69
N SER A 161 7.09 7.82 -1.44
CA SER A 161 6.67 7.96 -2.83
C SER A 161 5.36 7.23 -3.11
N ARG A 162 4.70 7.63 -4.20
CA ARG A 162 3.44 7.03 -4.66
C ARG A 162 3.49 6.78 -6.16
N TRP A 163 2.92 5.66 -6.59
CA TRP A 163 2.73 5.31 -8.01
C TRP A 163 1.49 4.43 -8.17
N ILE A 164 1.08 4.19 -9.42
CA ILE A 164 -0.05 3.32 -9.73
C ILE A 164 0.46 2.11 -10.51
N GLN A 165 -0.06 0.93 -10.18
CA GLN A 165 0.09 -0.31 -10.94
C GLN A 165 -1.22 -0.68 -11.62
N ASP A 166 -1.11 -1.21 -12.85
CA ASP A 166 -2.24 -1.53 -13.72
C ASP A 166 -2.74 -2.98 -13.47
N CYS A 167 -2.89 -3.34 -12.19
CA CYS A 167 -3.48 -4.61 -11.78
C CYS A 167 -4.21 -4.51 -10.43
N ASN A 168 -4.98 -5.54 -10.11
CA ASN A 168 -5.72 -5.65 -8.87
C ASN A 168 -4.81 -5.65 -7.63
N TYR A 169 -5.23 -4.98 -6.55
CA TYR A 169 -4.49 -4.88 -5.30
C TYR A 169 -4.04 -6.23 -4.73
N ALA A 170 -4.88 -7.27 -4.89
CA ALA A 170 -4.57 -8.59 -4.35
C ALA A 170 -3.30 -9.18 -5.00
N GLN A 171 -3.11 -9.00 -6.33
CA GLN A 171 -1.90 -9.43 -7.03
C GLN A 171 -0.66 -8.74 -6.49
N CYS A 172 -0.77 -7.43 -6.21
CA CYS A 172 0.33 -6.66 -5.62
C CYS A 172 0.71 -7.18 -4.22
N VAL A 173 -0.30 -7.42 -3.35
CA VAL A 173 -0.07 -7.95 -2.00
C VAL A 173 0.50 -9.36 -2.06
N GLU A 174 -0.01 -10.22 -2.93
CA GLU A 174 0.45 -11.59 -3.14
C GLU A 174 1.93 -11.63 -3.54
N GLY A 175 2.33 -10.79 -4.51
CA GLY A 175 3.73 -10.67 -4.91
C GLY A 175 4.64 -10.19 -3.77
N GLU A 176 4.18 -9.24 -2.97
CA GLU A 176 4.98 -8.68 -1.87
C GLU A 176 5.18 -9.65 -0.70
N ILE A 177 4.17 -10.45 -0.35
CA ILE A 177 4.27 -11.39 0.79
C ILE A 177 4.94 -12.71 0.43
N ASP A 178 5.13 -12.99 -0.85
CA ASP A 178 5.91 -14.14 -1.30
C ASP A 178 7.41 -13.90 -1.04
N SER A 179 8.06 -14.81 -0.31
CA SER A 179 9.51 -14.76 -0.09
C SER A 179 10.29 -15.72 -0.99
N ALA A 180 9.61 -16.58 -1.75
CA ALA A 180 10.28 -17.58 -2.60
C ALA A 180 10.80 -16.95 -3.90
N HIS A 181 10.03 -16.06 -4.52
CA HIS A 181 10.41 -15.41 -5.78
C HIS A 181 11.72 -14.61 -5.70
N VAL A 182 12.04 -14.08 -4.52
CA VAL A 182 13.27 -13.28 -4.29
C VAL A 182 14.52 -14.03 -4.70
N SER A 183 14.53 -15.35 -4.53
CA SER A 183 15.66 -16.22 -4.87
C SER A 183 15.86 -16.41 -6.39
N PHE A 184 14.92 -15.96 -7.20
CA PHE A 184 14.94 -16.05 -8.67
C PHE A 184 14.83 -14.65 -9.28
N LEU A 185 13.67 -14.01 -9.19
CA LEU A 185 13.35 -12.75 -9.85
C LEU A 185 14.39 -11.64 -9.59
N HIS A 186 14.86 -11.52 -8.33
CA HIS A 186 15.83 -10.51 -7.90
C HIS A 186 17.27 -11.01 -7.89
N SER A 187 17.53 -12.22 -8.39
CA SER A 187 18.88 -12.79 -8.37
C SER A 187 19.77 -12.27 -9.50
N LEU A 188 21.07 -12.36 -9.28
CA LEU A 188 22.09 -12.12 -10.30
C LEU A 188 22.53 -13.45 -10.92
N VAL A 189 22.82 -13.44 -12.23
CA VAL A 189 23.34 -14.62 -12.97
C VAL A 189 24.80 -14.86 -12.58
N ASN A 190 25.59 -13.80 -12.53
CA ASN A 190 26.97 -13.85 -12.10
C ASN A 190 27.11 -13.31 -10.68
N LYS A 191 27.53 -14.16 -9.75
CA LYS A 191 27.90 -13.75 -8.39
C LYS A 191 29.15 -12.85 -8.49
N ARG A 192 29.00 -11.54 -8.46
CA ARG A 192 30.12 -10.64 -8.17
C ARG A 192 30.27 -10.55 -6.65
N ASP A 193 31.44 -10.95 -6.16
CA ASP A 193 31.79 -11.00 -4.72
C ASP A 193 31.80 -9.63 -4.01
N ASP A 194 31.52 -8.53 -4.73
CA ASP A 194 31.80 -7.17 -4.24
C ASP A 194 30.61 -6.48 -3.58
N ASN A 195 29.46 -7.14 -3.40
CA ASN A 195 28.29 -6.50 -2.83
C ASN A 195 28.01 -6.96 -1.40
N LYS A 196 28.21 -6.05 -0.45
CA LYS A 196 27.82 -6.21 0.97
C LYS A 196 26.28 -6.18 1.21
N ALA A 197 25.45 -5.96 0.19
CA ALA A 197 24.07 -6.47 0.13
C ALA A 197 24.03 -8.01 0.20
N ALA A 198 25.17 -8.60 0.24
CA ALA A 198 25.58 -9.97 0.16
C ALA A 198 25.13 -10.86 1.32
N LEU A 199 24.81 -10.40 2.53
CA LEU A 199 24.43 -11.35 3.58
C LEU A 199 23.03 -11.93 3.34
N ALA A 200 22.04 -11.10 3.04
CA ALA A 200 20.71 -11.62 2.69
C ALA A 200 20.72 -12.27 1.30
N GLY A 201 21.50 -11.71 0.34
CA GLY A 201 21.69 -12.32 -0.98
C GLY A 201 22.32 -13.71 -0.90
N ALA A 202 23.26 -13.96 0.01
CA ALA A 202 23.86 -15.25 0.26
C ALA A 202 22.83 -16.27 0.79
N TYR A 203 21.95 -15.86 1.74
CA TYR A 203 20.89 -16.74 2.27
C TYR A 203 19.85 -17.08 1.20
N PHE A 204 19.47 -16.12 0.34
CA PHE A 204 18.52 -16.35 -0.75
C PHE A 204 19.10 -17.22 -1.88
N ALA A 205 20.39 -17.13 -2.14
CA ALA A 205 21.08 -17.95 -3.13
C ALA A 205 21.36 -19.37 -2.63
N GLY A 206 21.68 -19.51 -1.33
CA GLY A 206 22.02 -20.78 -0.70
C GLY A 206 20.82 -21.70 -0.48
N ASP A 207 19.67 -21.15 -0.08
CA ASP A 207 18.43 -21.92 0.09
C ASP A 207 17.26 -21.21 -0.62
N ARG A 208 16.92 -21.72 -1.79
CA ARG A 208 15.87 -21.15 -2.67
C ARG A 208 14.46 -21.62 -2.33
N ALA A 209 14.31 -22.58 -1.42
CA ALA A 209 13.03 -23.18 -1.02
C ALA A 209 12.77 -22.94 0.48
N PRO A 210 12.40 -21.73 0.89
CA PRO A 210 12.19 -21.42 2.29
C PRO A 210 11.08 -22.27 2.89
N LYS A 211 11.28 -22.72 4.14
CA LYS A 211 10.20 -23.30 4.93
C LYS A 211 9.39 -22.19 5.57
N TRP A 212 8.07 -22.31 5.48
CA TRP A 212 7.14 -21.33 5.99
C TRP A 212 6.63 -21.65 7.39
N LYS A 213 6.58 -20.60 8.22
CA LYS A 213 5.82 -20.55 9.46
C LYS A 213 4.97 -19.30 9.42
N VAL A 214 3.66 -19.43 9.26
CA VAL A 214 2.71 -18.32 9.25
C VAL A 214 1.95 -18.30 10.56
N VAL A 215 1.94 -17.16 11.25
CA VAL A 215 1.25 -16.95 12.54
C VAL A 215 0.17 -15.90 12.35
N ASP A 216 -1.10 -16.28 12.57
CA ASP A 216 -2.22 -15.36 12.55
C ASP A 216 -2.18 -14.43 13.77
N THR A 217 -2.57 -13.18 13.57
CA THR A 217 -2.66 -12.15 14.60
C THR A 217 -3.97 -11.40 14.48
N ASP A 218 -4.32 -10.58 15.48
CA ASP A 218 -5.51 -9.72 15.41
C ASP A 218 -5.37 -8.59 14.36
N TYR A 219 -4.14 -8.27 13.92
CA TYR A 219 -3.88 -7.27 12.88
C TYR A 219 -3.64 -7.84 11.48
N GLY A 220 -3.46 -9.15 11.35
CA GLY A 220 -3.10 -9.80 10.10
C GLY A 220 -2.26 -11.05 10.31
N MET A 221 -1.00 -11.06 9.85
CA MET A 221 -0.12 -12.23 9.97
C MET A 221 1.35 -11.85 10.11
N VAL A 222 2.10 -12.68 10.87
CA VAL A 222 3.55 -12.78 10.76
C VAL A 222 3.91 -13.87 9.76
N LEU A 223 4.74 -13.53 8.78
CA LEU A 223 5.13 -14.37 7.66
C LEU A 223 6.60 -14.76 7.80
N GLY A 224 6.87 -15.85 8.53
CA GLY A 224 8.23 -16.36 8.73
C GLY A 224 8.65 -17.26 7.57
N ALA A 225 9.73 -16.87 6.88
CA ALA A 225 10.39 -17.67 5.86
C ALA A 225 11.78 -18.09 6.36
N ARG A 226 11.98 -19.37 6.57
CA ARG A 226 13.21 -19.95 7.09
C ARG A 226 14.08 -20.51 5.99
N ARG A 227 15.36 -20.14 6.00
CA ARG A 227 16.39 -20.65 5.09
C ARG A 227 17.57 -21.22 5.87
N ARG A 228 18.13 -22.34 5.37
CA ARG A 228 19.35 -22.89 5.93
C ARG A 228 20.55 -22.02 5.53
N THR A 229 21.45 -21.75 6.47
CA THR A 229 22.74 -21.09 6.19
C THR A 229 23.83 -22.14 5.95
N GLU A 230 24.98 -21.71 5.41
CA GLU A 230 26.16 -22.58 5.17
C GLU A 230 26.73 -23.15 6.48
N GLU A 231 26.57 -22.47 7.60
CA GLU A 231 27.06 -22.85 8.93
C GLU A 231 26.12 -23.82 9.66
N GLY A 232 25.06 -24.32 9.01
CA GLY A 232 24.07 -25.20 9.61
C GLY A 232 23.05 -24.50 10.50
N ARG A 233 23.11 -23.17 10.57
CA ARG A 233 22.13 -22.30 11.24
C ARG A 233 20.97 -21.99 10.33
N TYR A 234 19.96 -21.28 10.86
CA TYR A 234 18.75 -20.92 10.11
C TYR A 234 18.52 -19.43 10.11
N TYR A 235 18.48 -18.83 8.92
CA TYR A 235 18.05 -17.46 8.72
C TYR A 235 16.53 -17.38 8.65
N TRP A 236 15.94 -16.66 9.57
CA TRP A 236 14.53 -16.33 9.58
C TRP A 236 14.29 -14.93 9.09
N ARG A 237 13.37 -14.78 8.14
CA ARG A 237 12.86 -13.52 7.64
C ARG A 237 11.39 -13.42 7.99
N MET A 238 11.03 -12.61 9.02
CA MET A 238 9.68 -12.42 9.52
C MET A 238 9.13 -11.13 8.94
N ASN A 239 8.38 -11.24 7.85
CA ASN A 239 7.63 -10.13 7.25
C ASN A 239 6.30 -9.97 7.97
N GLN A 240 5.68 -8.79 7.85
CA GLN A 240 4.36 -8.51 8.36
C GLN A 240 3.38 -8.28 7.21
N TRP A 241 2.19 -8.85 7.30
CA TRP A 241 1.04 -8.44 6.55
C TRP A 241 -0.03 -7.94 7.53
N TYR A 242 -0.53 -6.72 7.28
CA TYR A 242 -1.56 -6.09 8.10
C TYR A 242 -2.83 -5.94 7.29
N PHE A 243 -3.97 -6.19 7.93
CA PHE A 243 -5.25 -5.95 7.31
C PHE A 243 -5.40 -4.50 6.84
N PRO A 244 -6.06 -4.27 5.68
CA PRO A 244 -6.40 -5.27 4.68
C PRO A 244 -5.32 -5.43 3.59
N PHE A 245 -4.39 -4.49 3.45
CA PHE A 245 -3.46 -4.40 2.32
C PHE A 245 -2.12 -3.73 2.65
N TYR A 246 -1.67 -3.81 3.90
CA TYR A 246 -0.36 -3.25 4.26
C TYR A 246 0.67 -4.36 4.43
N THR A 247 1.91 -4.04 4.09
CA THR A 247 3.03 -4.97 4.23
C THR A 247 4.27 -4.29 4.76
N MET A 248 5.05 -5.03 5.52
CA MET A 248 6.37 -4.61 5.96
C MET A 248 7.34 -5.77 5.78
N ILE A 249 8.31 -5.56 4.89
CA ILE A 249 9.33 -6.56 4.61
C ILE A 249 10.46 -6.42 5.65
N ALA A 250 10.96 -7.55 6.12
CA ALA A 250 12.07 -7.58 7.05
C ALA A 250 13.31 -6.94 6.42
N PRO A 251 13.94 -5.97 7.11
CA PRO A 251 15.09 -5.27 6.59
C PRO A 251 16.31 -6.19 6.52
N VAL A 252 17.19 -5.92 5.58
CA VAL A 252 18.54 -6.41 5.63
C VAL A 252 19.30 -5.57 6.67
N PRO A 253 20.18 -6.17 7.50
CA PRO A 253 20.97 -5.40 8.46
C PRO A 253 21.70 -4.21 7.83
N GLY A 254 21.49 -3.02 8.39
CA GLY A 254 22.09 -1.77 7.91
C GLY A 254 21.32 -1.05 6.81
N GLU A 255 20.28 -1.64 6.24
CA GLU A 255 19.40 -0.98 5.28
C GLU A 255 18.22 -0.24 5.95
N ALA A 256 17.64 0.70 5.21
CA ALA A 256 16.39 1.35 5.62
C ALA A 256 15.23 0.33 5.64
N ARG A 257 14.33 0.49 6.58
CA ARG A 257 13.07 -0.28 6.60
C ARG A 257 12.15 0.21 5.52
N SER A 258 11.26 -0.66 5.03
CA SER A 258 10.25 -0.30 4.02
C SER A 258 8.87 -0.79 4.45
N PHE A 259 7.92 0.13 4.42
CA PHE A 259 6.50 -0.11 4.65
C PHE A 259 5.71 0.22 3.38
N ARG A 260 4.78 -0.65 2.99
CA ARG A 260 3.99 -0.48 1.76
C ARG A 260 2.50 -0.59 2.02
N MET A 261 1.77 0.21 1.28
CA MET A 261 0.32 0.33 1.30
C MET A 261 -0.18 0.06 -0.12
N TRP A 262 -0.87 -1.06 -0.31
CA TRP A 262 -1.35 -1.56 -1.61
C TRP A 262 -2.82 -1.22 -1.77
N VAL A 263 -3.10 0.06 -2.03
CA VAL A 263 -4.43 0.63 -1.93
C VAL A 263 -5.23 0.40 -3.21
N PRO A 264 -6.36 -0.30 -3.19
CA PRO A 264 -7.18 -0.47 -4.38
C PRO A 264 -7.77 0.88 -4.83
N SER A 265 -7.32 1.38 -5.97
CA SER A 265 -7.96 2.53 -6.62
C SER A 265 -9.32 2.13 -7.19
N ASP A 266 -9.35 1.00 -7.87
CA ASP A 266 -10.55 0.32 -8.36
C ASP A 266 -10.25 -1.19 -8.49
N ASN A 267 -11.06 -1.94 -9.27
CA ASN A 267 -10.88 -3.38 -9.43
C ASN A 267 -9.61 -3.77 -10.21
N THR A 268 -9.04 -2.85 -10.97
CA THR A 268 -7.97 -3.11 -11.94
C THR A 268 -6.72 -2.24 -11.75
N HIS A 269 -6.76 -1.32 -10.80
CA HIS A 269 -5.62 -0.44 -10.49
C HIS A 269 -5.35 -0.38 -9.00
N CYS A 270 -4.07 -0.45 -8.65
CA CYS A 270 -3.58 -0.35 -7.29
C CYS A 270 -2.70 0.89 -7.14
N SER A 271 -3.04 1.79 -6.21
CA SER A 271 -2.18 2.90 -5.80
C SER A 271 -1.23 2.42 -4.71
N ILE A 272 0.06 2.45 -4.97
CA ILE A 272 1.06 2.04 -4.00
C ILE A 272 1.66 3.28 -3.33
N ILE A 273 1.63 3.31 -2.00
CA ILE A 273 2.40 4.26 -1.21
C ILE A 273 3.48 3.48 -0.48
N CYS A 274 4.74 3.86 -0.70
CA CYS A 274 5.90 3.27 -0.03
C CYS A 274 6.55 4.31 0.88
N VAL A 275 6.79 3.94 2.13
CA VAL A 275 7.55 4.73 3.11
C VAL A 275 8.80 3.94 3.47
N SER A 276 9.98 4.47 3.09
CA SER A 276 11.26 3.96 3.57
C SER A 276 11.78 4.85 4.68
N TYR A 277 12.31 4.25 5.75
CA TYR A 277 12.68 5.00 6.94
C TYR A 277 13.82 4.35 7.72
N ARG A 278 14.50 5.17 8.54
CA ARG A 278 15.53 4.77 9.50
C ARG A 278 15.10 5.19 10.90
N MET A 279 15.36 4.32 11.89
CA MET A 279 14.93 4.57 13.27
C MET A 279 15.88 5.51 14.02
N ASP A 280 17.15 5.51 13.68
CA ASP A 280 18.25 6.04 14.47
C ASP A 280 19.03 7.18 13.78
N GLN A 281 18.82 7.39 12.50
CA GLN A 281 19.54 8.39 11.70
C GLN A 281 18.71 8.89 10.50
N PRO A 282 19.04 10.05 9.93
CA PRO A 282 18.44 10.50 8.69
C PRO A 282 18.67 9.54 7.53
N VAL A 283 17.72 9.47 6.59
CA VAL A 283 17.95 8.83 5.28
C VAL A 283 18.97 9.64 4.49
N SER A 284 19.93 8.95 3.90
CA SER A 284 21.00 9.61 3.17
C SER A 284 20.55 10.11 1.79
N ALA A 285 21.22 11.14 1.27
CA ALA A 285 20.97 11.61 -0.10
C ALA A 285 21.23 10.53 -1.16
N ALA A 286 22.16 9.61 -0.91
CA ALA A 286 22.42 8.48 -1.81
C ALA A 286 21.24 7.50 -1.85
N GLU A 287 20.62 7.18 -0.70
CA GLU A 287 19.42 6.36 -0.64
C GLU A 287 18.26 7.01 -1.36
N VAL A 288 18.00 8.30 -1.07
CA VAL A 288 16.92 9.05 -1.74
C VAL A 288 17.10 9.05 -3.26
N ASN A 289 18.33 9.31 -3.75
CA ASN A 289 18.63 9.27 -5.18
C ASN A 289 18.41 7.88 -5.80
N ALA A 290 18.82 6.81 -5.09
CA ALA A 290 18.58 5.44 -5.55
C ALA A 290 17.06 5.12 -5.62
N TRP A 291 16.29 5.52 -4.62
CA TRP A 291 14.84 5.34 -4.60
C TRP A 291 14.13 6.12 -5.70
N GLN A 292 14.52 7.37 -5.95
CA GLN A 292 13.98 8.19 -7.04
C GLN A 292 14.26 7.59 -8.43
N LYS A 293 15.37 6.89 -8.58
CA LYS A 293 15.74 6.16 -9.81
C LYS A 293 15.08 4.77 -9.91
N GLY A 294 14.30 4.35 -8.94
CA GLY A 294 13.63 3.04 -8.95
C GLY A 294 14.57 1.86 -8.74
N LEU A 295 15.73 2.05 -8.13
CA LEU A 295 16.75 1.00 -7.99
C LEU A 295 16.44 0.01 -6.85
N ASN A 296 15.53 0.33 -5.95
CA ASN A 296 15.21 -0.52 -4.78
C ASN A 296 13.70 -0.53 -4.50
N SER A 297 13.26 -0.12 -3.31
CA SER A 297 11.90 -0.28 -2.79
C SER A 297 10.85 0.63 -3.43
N HIS A 298 11.26 1.65 -4.20
CA HIS A 298 10.39 2.63 -4.83
C HIS A 298 10.39 2.48 -6.35
N ALA A 299 9.32 2.89 -7.01
CA ALA A 299 9.30 2.99 -8.47
C ALA A 299 9.76 4.39 -8.93
N ALA A 300 10.57 4.44 -9.99
CA ALA A 300 10.76 5.68 -10.73
C ALA A 300 9.48 6.01 -11.51
N VAL A 301 9.00 7.25 -11.40
CA VAL A 301 7.78 7.70 -12.08
C VAL A 301 8.08 8.77 -13.12
N VAL A 302 7.28 8.82 -14.17
CA VAL A 302 7.33 9.89 -15.17
C VAL A 302 6.98 11.21 -14.48
N PRO A 303 7.84 12.25 -14.57
CA PRO A 303 7.62 13.51 -13.88
C PRO A 303 6.21 14.10 -14.11
N GLY A 304 5.59 14.58 -13.03
CA GLY A 304 4.22 15.12 -13.06
C GLY A 304 3.11 14.07 -13.16
N THR A 305 3.44 12.79 -13.06
CA THR A 305 2.47 11.68 -13.11
C THR A 305 2.69 10.69 -11.97
N LEU A 306 1.79 9.69 -11.87
CA LEU A 306 1.96 8.52 -11.00
C LEU A 306 2.31 7.26 -11.80
N ARG A 307 2.60 7.38 -13.09
CA ARG A 307 2.93 6.27 -13.97
C ARG A 307 4.40 5.88 -13.80
N PRO A 308 4.72 4.61 -13.52
CA PRO A 308 6.10 4.13 -13.52
C PRO A 308 6.78 4.33 -14.88
N VAL A 309 8.07 4.64 -14.87
CA VAL A 309 8.89 4.74 -16.10
C VAL A 309 8.95 3.39 -16.79
N ALA A 310 9.25 2.33 -16.06
CA ALA A 310 9.15 0.95 -16.54
C ALA A 310 7.73 0.43 -16.28
N ASN A 311 6.99 0.07 -17.32
CA ASN A 311 5.58 -0.31 -17.25
C ASN A 311 5.21 -1.26 -18.41
N SER A 312 3.99 -1.77 -18.42
CA SER A 312 3.49 -2.71 -19.44
C SER A 312 3.56 -2.15 -20.88
N GLY A 313 3.47 -0.84 -21.07
CA GLY A 313 3.53 -0.21 -22.39
C GLY A 313 4.93 -0.16 -23.01
N ASN A 314 5.97 -0.51 -22.26
CA ASN A 314 7.36 -0.57 -22.75
C ASN A 314 8.09 -1.85 -22.30
N ASP A 315 7.33 -2.94 -22.05
CA ASP A 315 7.84 -4.22 -21.58
C ASP A 315 8.78 -4.10 -20.38
N TYR A 316 8.50 -3.15 -19.47
CA TYR A 316 9.30 -2.87 -18.27
C TYR A 316 10.78 -2.59 -18.56
N LEU A 317 11.08 -2.12 -19.75
CA LEU A 317 12.44 -1.84 -20.23
C LEU A 317 13.37 -3.05 -20.12
N ILE A 318 12.85 -4.27 -20.36
CA ILE A 318 13.63 -5.50 -20.26
C ILE A 318 14.82 -5.49 -21.25
N ASP A 319 16.00 -5.77 -20.72
CA ASP A 319 17.24 -5.97 -21.50
C ASP A 319 17.55 -7.48 -21.56
N ARG A 320 17.45 -8.06 -22.75
CA ARG A 320 17.67 -9.49 -22.98
C ARG A 320 19.15 -9.88 -22.90
N GLU A 321 20.07 -8.96 -23.16
CA GLU A 321 21.51 -9.20 -22.98
C GLU A 321 21.83 -9.23 -21.48
N MET A 322 21.37 -8.24 -20.72
CA MET A 322 21.48 -8.23 -19.27
C MET A 322 20.82 -9.45 -18.63
N GLN A 323 19.66 -9.91 -19.16
CA GLN A 323 19.00 -11.14 -18.69
C GLN A 323 19.89 -12.37 -18.87
N ARG A 324 20.65 -12.44 -19.94
CA ARG A 324 21.55 -13.56 -20.23
C ARG A 324 22.84 -13.55 -19.40
N THR A 325 23.35 -12.36 -19.09
CA THR A 325 24.72 -12.20 -18.58
C THR A 325 24.84 -11.69 -17.14
N GLU A 326 23.85 -10.95 -16.61
CA GLU A 326 24.01 -10.24 -15.36
C GLU A 326 22.88 -10.48 -14.35
N SER A 327 21.63 -10.27 -14.75
CA SER A 327 20.43 -10.32 -13.90
C SER A 327 19.47 -11.37 -14.41
N TYR A 328 18.87 -12.14 -13.51
CA TYR A 328 17.95 -13.21 -13.87
C TYR A 328 16.71 -12.70 -14.64
N SER A 329 16.23 -11.50 -14.30
CA SER A 329 15.04 -10.92 -14.96
C SER A 329 15.36 -10.06 -16.19
N GLY A 330 16.55 -9.46 -16.27
CA GLY A 330 16.88 -8.46 -17.29
C GLY A 330 16.14 -7.13 -17.11
N ILE A 331 15.50 -6.91 -15.97
CA ILE A 331 14.75 -5.68 -15.65
C ILE A 331 15.47 -4.95 -14.52
N VAL A 332 15.65 -3.64 -14.65
CA VAL A 332 16.31 -2.83 -13.64
C VAL A 332 15.32 -2.40 -12.56
N GLY A 333 15.68 -2.64 -11.30
CA GLY A 333 14.91 -2.21 -10.13
C GLY A 333 13.88 -3.22 -9.67
N VAL A 334 13.90 -3.52 -8.36
CA VAL A 334 13.05 -4.53 -7.72
C VAL A 334 11.57 -4.30 -8.01
N ARG A 335 11.11 -3.04 -7.93
CA ARG A 335 9.68 -2.73 -8.16
C ARG A 335 9.24 -2.92 -9.61
N ALA A 336 10.10 -2.65 -10.58
CA ALA A 336 9.79 -2.91 -11.98
C ALA A 336 9.74 -4.42 -12.28
N GLN A 337 10.63 -5.20 -11.64
CA GLN A 337 10.64 -6.66 -11.74
C GLN A 337 9.33 -7.26 -11.19
N ASP A 338 8.92 -6.84 -10.00
CA ASP A 338 7.66 -7.31 -9.37
C ASP A 338 6.44 -6.88 -10.20
N ALA A 339 6.40 -5.61 -10.64
CA ALA A 339 5.31 -5.09 -11.46
C ALA A 339 5.14 -5.90 -12.76
N ALA A 340 6.26 -6.22 -13.43
CA ALA A 340 6.23 -7.04 -14.64
C ALA A 340 5.58 -8.40 -14.40
N MET A 341 5.82 -9.03 -13.25
CA MET A 341 5.23 -10.33 -12.95
C MET A 341 3.74 -10.22 -12.60
N VAL A 342 3.36 -9.34 -11.69
CA VAL A 342 1.97 -9.25 -11.22
C VAL A 342 1.03 -8.63 -12.27
N GLU A 343 1.50 -7.67 -13.07
CA GLU A 343 0.71 -7.06 -14.15
C GLU A 343 0.60 -7.95 -15.39
N SER A 344 1.62 -8.78 -15.68
CA SER A 344 1.59 -9.70 -16.83
C SER A 344 0.51 -10.79 -16.70
N ALA A 345 0.02 -11.05 -15.49
CA ALA A 345 -1.10 -11.96 -15.27
C ALA A 345 -2.47 -11.35 -15.66
N GLY A 346 -2.46 -10.10 -16.13
CA GLY A 346 -3.65 -9.34 -16.51
C GLY A 346 -4.18 -8.45 -15.37
N PRO A 347 -5.15 -7.58 -15.67
CA PRO A 347 -5.70 -6.64 -14.69
C PRO A 347 -6.30 -7.31 -13.47
N ILE A 348 -6.92 -8.47 -13.64
CA ILE A 348 -7.41 -9.36 -12.58
C ILE A 348 -7.08 -10.80 -13.00
N VAL A 349 -6.16 -11.42 -12.28
CA VAL A 349 -5.77 -12.82 -12.58
C VAL A 349 -6.92 -13.78 -12.29
N ASP A 350 -7.11 -14.75 -13.18
CA ASP A 350 -8.03 -15.86 -12.94
C ASP A 350 -7.38 -16.91 -12.03
N ARG A 351 -7.66 -16.80 -10.73
CA ARG A 351 -7.10 -17.68 -9.71
C ARG A 351 -7.68 -19.10 -9.73
N SER A 352 -8.67 -19.37 -10.58
CA SER A 352 -9.16 -20.74 -10.80
C SER A 352 -8.21 -21.57 -11.65
N LEU A 353 -7.28 -20.92 -12.38
CA LEU A 353 -6.27 -21.56 -13.21
C LEU A 353 -4.90 -21.75 -12.53
N GLU A 354 -4.75 -21.24 -11.29
CA GLU A 354 -3.48 -21.33 -10.55
C GLU A 354 -3.23 -22.74 -9.99
N HIS A 355 -1.96 -23.09 -9.85
CA HIS A 355 -1.49 -24.31 -9.19
C HIS A 355 -0.54 -23.95 -8.04
N LEU A 356 -1.10 -23.69 -6.86
CA LEU A 356 -0.32 -23.25 -5.71
C LEU A 356 0.36 -24.43 -5.00
N GLY A 357 1.61 -24.21 -4.58
CA GLY A 357 2.43 -25.15 -3.83
C GLY A 357 2.63 -24.74 -2.37
N THR A 358 3.56 -25.43 -1.70
CA THR A 358 3.93 -25.11 -0.31
C THR A 358 4.65 -23.78 -0.17
N SER A 359 5.31 -23.29 -1.23
CA SER A 359 5.92 -21.97 -1.29
C SER A 359 4.90 -20.84 -1.17
N ASP A 360 3.63 -21.10 -1.51
CA ASP A 360 2.54 -20.12 -1.54
C ASP A 360 1.72 -20.09 -0.25
N THR A 361 2.20 -20.75 0.83
CA THR A 361 1.48 -20.86 2.11
C THR A 361 1.01 -19.51 2.64
N ALA A 362 1.83 -18.46 2.55
CA ALA A 362 1.49 -17.11 2.98
C ALA A 362 0.34 -16.52 2.13
N VAL A 363 0.42 -16.66 0.82
CA VAL A 363 -0.61 -16.20 -0.13
C VAL A 363 -1.95 -16.90 0.11
N ILE A 364 -1.92 -18.23 0.24
CA ILE A 364 -3.12 -19.03 0.54
C ILE A 364 -3.77 -18.56 1.85
N ARG A 365 -2.95 -18.32 2.88
CA ARG A 365 -3.47 -17.91 4.20
C ARG A 365 -4.06 -16.50 4.16
N MET A 366 -3.40 -15.54 3.52
CA MET A 366 -3.86 -14.17 3.37
C MET A 366 -5.23 -14.14 2.65
N ARG A 367 -5.36 -14.84 1.51
CA ARG A 367 -6.62 -14.95 0.77
C ARG A 367 -7.76 -15.47 1.66
N ARG A 368 -7.51 -16.55 2.42
CA ARG A 368 -8.51 -17.12 3.34
C ARG A 368 -8.96 -16.13 4.40
N LEU A 369 -8.03 -15.35 4.96
CA LEU A 369 -8.35 -14.35 5.98
C LEU A 369 -9.18 -13.21 5.40
N LEU A 370 -8.84 -12.70 4.21
CA LEU A 370 -9.63 -11.64 3.54
C LEU A 370 -11.03 -12.12 3.17
N LEU A 371 -11.14 -13.29 2.54
CA LEU A 371 -12.43 -13.88 2.15
C LEU A 371 -13.32 -14.15 3.38
N ARG A 372 -12.72 -14.69 4.45
CA ARG A 372 -13.43 -14.91 5.70
C ARG A 372 -13.92 -13.59 6.30
N ALA A 373 -13.04 -12.58 6.41
CA ALA A 373 -13.42 -11.29 6.98
C ALA A 373 -14.53 -10.60 6.18
N ALA A 374 -14.52 -10.71 4.84
CA ALA A 374 -15.59 -10.17 4.01
C ALA A 374 -16.94 -10.89 4.25
N ARG A 375 -16.92 -12.21 4.42
CA ARG A 375 -18.12 -13.00 4.75
C ARG A 375 -18.62 -12.77 6.17
N ASP A 376 -17.70 -12.70 7.13
CA ASP A 376 -18.00 -12.40 8.53
C ASP A 376 -18.69 -11.03 8.65
N LEU A 377 -18.18 -10.02 7.91
CA LEU A 377 -18.79 -8.70 7.88
C LEU A 377 -20.22 -8.70 7.30
N GLN A 378 -20.50 -9.51 6.27
CA GLN A 378 -21.87 -9.69 5.76
C GLN A 378 -22.83 -10.27 6.81
N GLN A 379 -22.30 -10.93 7.85
CA GLN A 379 -23.04 -11.45 9.00
C GLN A 379 -23.03 -10.48 10.20
N GLY A 380 -22.50 -9.27 10.04
CA GLY A 380 -22.42 -8.26 11.09
C GLY A 380 -21.23 -8.41 12.05
N ILE A 381 -20.24 -9.25 11.71
CA ILE A 381 -19.03 -9.42 12.52
C ILE A 381 -17.95 -8.44 12.03
N GLU A 382 -17.67 -7.42 12.81
CA GLU A 382 -16.68 -6.38 12.47
C GLU A 382 -15.24 -6.89 12.67
N PRO A 383 -14.29 -6.51 11.78
CA PRO A 383 -12.89 -6.90 11.91
C PRO A 383 -12.21 -6.14 13.07
N LYS A 384 -11.59 -6.85 14.00
CA LYS A 384 -10.92 -6.28 15.19
C LYS A 384 -9.89 -5.21 14.84
N ALA A 385 -9.13 -5.42 13.77
CA ALA A 385 -8.08 -4.49 13.34
C ALA A 385 -8.64 -3.13 12.85
N ALA A 386 -9.91 -3.06 12.45
CA ALA A 386 -10.50 -1.83 11.95
C ALA A 386 -10.75 -0.79 13.05
N THR A 387 -10.98 -1.25 14.28
CA THR A 387 -11.34 -0.38 15.40
C THR A 387 -10.19 -0.05 16.34
N ASN A 388 -9.11 -0.84 16.31
CA ASN A 388 -7.98 -0.71 17.22
C ASN A 388 -6.67 -0.43 16.46
N GLY A 389 -6.36 0.85 16.28
CA GLY A 389 -5.11 1.29 15.62
C GLY A 389 -3.82 0.87 16.35
N GLY A 390 -3.90 0.57 17.65
CA GLY A 390 -2.75 0.08 18.43
C GLY A 390 -2.24 -1.29 18.02
N LEU A 391 -3.08 -2.13 17.40
CA LEU A 391 -2.67 -3.45 16.89
C LEU A 391 -1.61 -3.37 15.77
N TYR A 392 -1.51 -2.22 15.11
CA TYR A 392 -0.53 -1.99 14.03
C TYR A 392 0.87 -1.58 14.53
N ALA A 393 1.06 -1.44 15.86
CA ALA A 393 2.34 -1.09 16.47
C ALA A 393 3.28 -2.31 16.53
N VAL A 394 3.57 -2.87 15.37
CA VAL A 394 4.48 -4.02 15.19
C VAL A 394 5.40 -3.78 14.00
N ARG A 395 6.50 -4.53 13.95
CA ARG A 395 7.52 -4.41 12.90
C ARG A 395 7.95 -5.77 12.36
N SER A 396 8.51 -5.77 11.17
CA SER A 396 9.22 -6.93 10.62
C SER A 396 10.60 -7.09 11.26
N HIS A 397 11.11 -8.32 11.26
CA HIS A 397 12.41 -8.63 11.84
C HIS A 397 13.11 -9.75 11.05
N SER A 398 14.44 -9.74 11.03
CA SER A 398 15.22 -10.85 10.51
C SER A 398 16.36 -11.19 11.47
N THR A 399 16.64 -12.48 11.62
CA THR A 399 17.70 -12.97 12.50
C THR A 399 18.17 -14.35 12.07
N VAL A 400 19.33 -14.77 12.60
CA VAL A 400 19.84 -16.14 12.46
C VAL A 400 19.70 -16.85 13.79
N ILE A 401 19.18 -18.06 13.76
CA ILE A 401 18.97 -18.92 14.92
C ILE A 401 19.86 -20.17 14.76
N ASP A 402 20.53 -20.56 15.83
CA ASP A 402 21.48 -21.67 15.82
C ASP A 402 20.79 -23.05 15.81
N GLU A 403 19.53 -23.13 16.18
CA GLU A 403 18.77 -24.35 16.30
C GLU A 403 17.65 -24.47 15.26
N ASP A 404 17.19 -25.68 15.01
CA ASP A 404 16.02 -25.96 14.13
C ASP A 404 14.70 -25.64 14.84
N GLY A 405 14.59 -24.40 15.35
CA GLY A 405 13.42 -23.89 16.06
C GLY A 405 12.54 -22.97 15.21
N ASP A 406 11.29 -22.86 15.59
CA ASP A 406 10.36 -21.88 15.03
C ASP A 406 10.57 -20.52 15.73
N PHE A 407 10.59 -19.42 14.96
CA PHE A 407 10.87 -18.07 15.47
C PHE A 407 9.92 -17.63 16.60
N ASP A 408 8.66 -18.10 16.59
CA ASP A 408 7.63 -17.76 17.57
C ASP A 408 7.81 -18.45 18.94
N THR A 409 8.76 -19.37 19.04
CA THR A 409 9.15 -20.00 20.32
C THR A 409 10.24 -19.21 21.06
N TYR A 410 10.81 -18.17 20.45
CA TYR A 410 11.86 -17.33 21.02
C TYR A 410 11.28 -15.98 21.50
N PRO A 411 11.14 -15.74 22.83
CA PRO A 411 10.54 -14.53 23.38
C PRO A 411 11.22 -13.24 22.93
N ASP A 412 12.54 -13.25 22.80
CA ASP A 412 13.32 -12.07 22.36
C ASP A 412 13.03 -11.68 20.92
N ILE A 413 12.84 -12.67 20.04
CA ILE A 413 12.46 -12.43 18.64
C ILE A 413 11.05 -11.85 18.59
N MET A 414 10.12 -12.39 19.35
CA MET A 414 8.75 -11.89 19.43
C MET A 414 8.70 -10.46 20.02
N ALA A 415 9.55 -10.19 21.01
CA ALA A 415 9.69 -8.85 21.58
C ALA A 415 10.27 -7.84 20.56
N ALA A 416 11.27 -8.24 19.77
CA ALA A 416 11.88 -7.41 18.74
C ALA A 416 10.90 -6.99 17.62
N MET A 417 9.78 -7.70 17.45
CA MET A 417 8.73 -7.35 16.49
C MET A 417 7.65 -6.40 17.05
N ARG A 418 7.73 -5.97 18.29
CA ARG A 418 6.84 -4.97 18.90
C ARG A 418 7.44 -3.56 18.80
N VAL A 419 6.57 -2.56 18.72
CA VAL A 419 6.93 -1.13 18.67
C VAL A 419 6.63 -0.48 20.02
#